data_95c7f53d6c2be909aff1a7ab18072f9f
#
_entry.id   95c7f53d6c2be909aff1a7ab18072f9f
#
_cell.length_a   1.000
_cell.length_b   1.000
_cell.length_c   1.000
_cell.angle_alpha   90.00
_cell.angle_beta   90.00
_cell.angle_gamma   90.00
#
_symmetry.space_group_name_H-M   'P 1'
#
loop_
_entity.id
_entity.type
_entity.pdbx_description
1 polymer ?
#
loop_
_entity_poly.entity_id
_entity_poly.type
_entity_poly.pdbx_seq_one_letter_code
_entity_poly.pdbx_strand_id
1 'polypeptide(L)'
;MSTPRPTEGDERLRSELASLRIDRDDAATAAPARRRWWRLWVTLAALVVLGFWVGMRVGAGRAPEVQVVTATATDTPVRGTVLSGSGYVVTGEKYISIGVRVPGRIERYYVEEGQSVHAGDPLVALDDRDYRAAVEQAEAALLTAEANLALHEADLRRMEALHAQRVVSRADLDIAVNRAAVDRATIEQLRAQIAQAKVQLDYTVLRAPRDGVVLAKMKEVGEIAVPGGFEGAGDLIRMANLEDLRAEIDINESDLHRIRMGQEAEVVPDAYPDRAYAARVVKLYPQVNRQKGTLKIEVQIPHPDEKLLPDMSVRINFLAEARPQTAGGAVVMIPRAALREDEHGRYVWVVADGRVRRQAVTIGTELGDQVQILDGLTGGEVLATGDASRLHDGVPVRTATPAPHA
;
A
#
# COMPACT_ATOMS: atom_id res chain seq x y z
N MET A 1 31.16 36.14 73.93
CA MET A 1 30.70 35.45 75.19
C MET A 1 30.76 33.95 74.89
N SER A 2 31.40 33.25 75.79
CA SER A 2 31.45 31.80 75.99
C SER A 2 32.28 30.96 75.01
N THR A 3 33.54 30.75 75.51
CA THR A 3 34.42 29.64 75.09
C THR A 3 33.88 28.29 75.58
N PRO A 4 34.04 27.22 74.86
CA PRO A 4 33.98 25.85 75.38
C PRO A 4 35.41 25.29 75.62
N ARG A 5 35.51 24.52 76.67
CA ARG A 5 36.61 23.80 77.19
C ARG A 5 37.17 22.69 76.29
N PRO A 6 38.46 22.36 76.44
CA PRO A 6 39.05 21.26 75.75
C PRO A 6 38.67 19.90 76.36
N THR A 7 38.44 18.93 75.54
CA THR A 7 38.05 17.56 75.87
C THR A 7 39.27 16.65 76.02
N GLU A 8 39.14 15.67 76.83
CA GLU A 8 40.06 14.66 77.38
C GLU A 8 40.88 13.81 76.42
N GLY A 9 40.92 14.13 75.12
CA GLY A 9 41.65 13.34 74.11
C GLY A 9 43.14 13.63 73.96
N ASP A 10 43.61 14.79 74.46
CA ASP A 10 44.98 15.28 74.24
C ASP A 10 46.03 14.78 75.24
N GLU A 11 45.62 14.21 76.36
CA GLU A 11 46.60 13.71 77.39
C GLU A 11 47.06 12.26 77.09
N ARG A 12 46.30 11.46 76.34
CA ARG A 12 46.72 10.09 76.03
C ARG A 12 47.76 9.99 74.92
N LEU A 13 47.81 10.93 74.02
CA LEU A 13 48.83 10.98 72.96
C LEU A 13 50.22 11.42 73.42
N ARG A 14 50.33 12.07 74.54
CA ARG A 14 51.63 12.48 75.05
C ARG A 14 52.32 11.41 75.89
N SER A 15 51.61 10.43 76.43
CA SER A 15 52.18 9.32 77.19
C SER A 15 52.78 8.21 76.34
N GLU A 16 52.33 8.06 75.09
CA GLU A 16 52.85 7.01 74.18
C GLU A 16 54.13 7.42 73.47
N LEU A 17 54.42 8.70 73.35
CA LEU A 17 55.65 9.19 72.71
C LEU A 17 56.90 9.18 73.59
N ALA A 18 56.73 8.86 74.88
CA ALA A 18 57.88 8.86 75.88
C ALA A 18 58.61 7.50 75.99
N SER A 19 58.11 6.44 75.33
CA SER A 19 58.66 5.07 75.46
C SER A 19 59.63 4.63 74.36
N LEU A 20 59.95 5.54 73.40
CA LEU A 20 60.87 5.21 72.28
C LEU A 20 62.20 5.99 72.44
N ARG A 21 62.90 5.70 73.49
CA ARG A 21 64.30 6.14 73.63
C ARG A 21 65.22 4.92 73.45
N ILE A 22 65.89 4.88 72.30
CA ILE A 22 66.90 3.86 72.02
C ILE A 22 68.26 4.42 72.37
N ASP A 23 68.91 3.76 73.26
CA ASP A 23 70.31 3.98 73.63
C ASP A 23 71.25 3.48 72.55
N ARG A 24 72.30 4.25 72.35
CA ARG A 24 73.45 3.89 71.49
C ARG A 24 74.61 3.48 72.48
N ASP A 25 75.17 2.38 72.16
CA ASP A 25 76.57 2.07 72.32
C ASP A 25 76.85 0.67 71.64
N ASP A 26 77.87 0.43 71.04
CA ASP A 26 79.22 0.61 70.79
C ASP A 26 79.75 -0.39 69.72
N ALA A 27 80.56 0.13 68.92
CA ALA A 27 81.72 -0.34 68.22
C ALA A 27 82.13 -1.86 68.18
N ALA A 28 82.45 -2.37 67.00
CA ALA A 28 83.77 -2.90 66.62
C ALA A 28 83.83 -3.39 65.20
N THR A 29 84.73 -2.79 64.47
CA THR A 29 85.64 -3.19 63.39
C THR A 29 85.56 -4.62 62.84
N ALA A 30 85.45 -4.75 61.48
CA ALA A 30 86.35 -5.58 60.60
C ALA A 30 86.05 -5.42 59.11
N ALA A 31 87.09 -5.41 58.34
CA ALA A 31 87.35 -5.06 56.92
C ALA A 31 86.81 -6.03 55.89
N PRO A 32 87.16 -5.90 54.57
CA PRO A 32 86.12 -5.74 53.46
C PRO A 32 85.98 -6.97 52.60
N ALA A 33 84.76 -7.18 52.05
CA ALA A 33 84.48 -8.18 51.04
C ALA A 33 83.87 -7.54 49.78
N ARG A 34 84.72 -6.97 48.94
CA ARG A 34 84.42 -6.21 47.69
C ARG A 34 84.01 -7.08 46.49
N ARG A 35 83.59 -8.34 46.66
CA ARG A 35 83.39 -9.31 45.52
C ARG A 35 82.01 -9.85 45.39
N ARG A 36 80.98 -9.38 46.08
CA ARG A 36 79.61 -9.95 46.02
C ARG A 36 78.58 -9.04 45.41
N TRP A 37 78.86 -7.75 45.24
CA TRP A 37 77.88 -6.79 44.71
C TRP A 37 77.71 -6.83 43.21
N TRP A 38 78.73 -7.25 42.45
CA TRP A 38 78.54 -7.45 40.99
C TRP A 38 77.46 -8.51 40.65
N ARG A 39 77.43 -9.59 41.42
CA ARG A 39 76.41 -10.62 41.19
C ARG A 39 74.97 -10.14 41.42
N LEU A 40 74.80 -9.23 42.40
CA LEU A 40 73.50 -8.57 42.67
C LEU A 40 73.10 -7.62 41.56
N TRP A 41 74.04 -6.88 40.98
CA TRP A 41 73.78 -6.01 39.83
C TRP A 41 73.46 -6.78 38.55
N VAL A 42 74.12 -7.87 38.31
CA VAL A 42 73.86 -8.76 37.16
C VAL A 42 72.48 -9.42 37.31
N THR A 43 72.08 -9.88 38.51
CA THR A 43 70.74 -10.45 38.73
C THR A 43 69.63 -9.39 38.62
N LEU A 44 69.89 -8.17 39.10
CA LEU A 44 68.93 -7.05 38.96
C LEU A 44 68.79 -6.66 37.49
N ALA A 45 69.91 -6.58 36.74
CA ALA A 45 69.83 -6.29 35.29
C ALA A 45 69.13 -7.39 34.50
N ALA A 46 69.36 -8.67 34.88
CA ALA A 46 68.65 -9.81 34.26
C ALA A 46 67.14 -9.79 34.56
N LEU A 47 66.75 -9.40 35.82
CA LEU A 47 65.33 -9.24 36.19
C LEU A 47 64.67 -8.07 35.49
N VAL A 48 65.35 -6.94 35.29
CA VAL A 48 64.87 -5.79 34.53
C VAL A 48 64.70 -6.15 33.05
N VAL A 49 65.67 -6.85 32.46
CA VAL A 49 65.56 -7.33 31.06
C VAL A 49 64.44 -8.37 30.90
N LEU A 50 64.31 -9.28 31.87
CA LEU A 50 63.23 -10.27 31.86
C LEU A 50 61.86 -9.59 32.08
N GLY A 51 61.76 -8.63 33.01
CA GLY A 51 60.56 -7.82 33.25
C GLY A 51 60.20 -7.00 32.02
N PHE A 52 61.20 -6.39 31.34
CA PHE A 52 60.97 -5.68 30.07
C PHE A 52 60.52 -6.63 28.95
N TRP A 53 61.15 -7.82 28.88
CA TRP A 53 60.76 -8.83 27.86
C TRP A 53 59.41 -9.44 28.10
N VAL A 54 59.06 -9.72 29.39
CA VAL A 54 57.72 -10.15 29.79
C VAL A 54 56.71 -9.02 29.60
N GLY A 55 57.02 -7.78 29.93
CA GLY A 55 56.15 -6.61 29.70
C GLY A 55 55.91 -6.38 28.22
N MET A 56 56.92 -6.58 27.39
CA MET A 56 56.80 -6.48 25.92
C MET A 56 55.95 -7.63 25.34
N ARG A 57 56.05 -8.86 25.92
CA ARG A 57 55.21 -10.00 25.54
C ARG A 57 53.79 -9.90 26.03
N VAL A 58 53.54 -9.36 27.20
CA VAL A 58 52.19 -9.17 27.78
C VAL A 58 51.49 -7.94 27.19
N GLY A 59 52.24 -6.88 26.83
CA GLY A 59 51.75 -5.70 26.14
C GLY A 59 51.35 -5.92 24.66
N ALA A 60 52.01 -6.87 23.99
CA ALA A 60 51.76 -7.20 22.57
C ALA A 60 50.54 -8.15 22.33
N GLY A 61 49.83 -8.58 23.39
CA GLY A 61 48.88 -9.70 23.28
C GLY A 61 47.42 -9.44 23.61
N ARG A 62 46.96 -8.19 23.75
CA ARG A 62 45.53 -7.90 23.87
C ARG A 62 45.00 -7.41 22.53
N ALA A 63 44.57 -8.34 21.68
CA ALA A 63 43.80 -8.01 20.49
C ALA A 63 42.58 -7.16 20.90
N PRO A 64 42.33 -6.01 20.29
CA PRO A 64 41.20 -5.16 20.62
C PRO A 64 39.90 -5.95 20.37
N GLU A 65 39.00 -5.82 21.36
CA GLU A 65 37.67 -6.44 21.25
C GLU A 65 36.80 -5.51 20.40
N VAL A 66 36.26 -6.04 19.31
CA VAL A 66 35.40 -5.28 18.40
C VAL A 66 34.01 -5.92 18.35
N GLN A 67 32.98 -5.09 18.38
CA GLN A 67 31.65 -5.53 18.07
C GLN A 67 31.57 -5.84 16.59
N VAL A 68 30.84 -6.87 16.23
CA VAL A 68 30.70 -7.28 14.84
C VAL A 68 29.26 -7.33 14.42
N VAL A 69 28.99 -6.95 13.18
CA VAL A 69 27.68 -7.04 12.53
C VAL A 69 27.89 -7.68 11.16
N THR A 70 27.01 -8.59 10.78
CA THR A 70 27.04 -9.22 9.47
C THR A 70 26.39 -8.33 8.43
N ALA A 71 27.04 -8.12 7.31
CA ALA A 71 26.46 -7.46 6.15
C ALA A 71 25.33 -8.32 5.58
N THR A 72 24.10 -7.82 5.59
CA THR A 72 22.94 -8.58 5.12
C THR A 72 22.75 -8.34 3.62
N ALA A 73 22.86 -9.42 2.84
CA ALA A 73 22.47 -9.38 1.44
C ALA A 73 20.95 -9.53 1.38
N THR A 74 20.26 -8.53 0.84
CA THR A 74 18.81 -8.58 0.59
C THR A 74 18.60 -8.68 -0.91
N ASP A 75 17.97 -9.77 -1.35
CA ASP A 75 17.61 -9.97 -2.76
C ASP A 75 16.49 -9.04 -3.22
N THR A 76 15.82 -8.38 -2.28
CA THR A 76 14.76 -7.43 -2.58
C THR A 76 15.38 -6.03 -2.75
N PRO A 77 15.31 -5.44 -3.94
CA PRO A 77 15.77 -4.07 -4.13
C PRO A 77 14.91 -3.15 -3.24
N VAL A 78 15.50 -2.56 -2.21
CA VAL A 78 14.83 -1.51 -1.43
C VAL A 78 14.71 -0.30 -2.35
N ARG A 79 13.53 -0.15 -2.95
CA ARG A 79 13.23 0.98 -3.82
C ARG A 79 12.91 2.18 -2.93
N GLY A 80 13.71 3.22 -3.05
CA GLY A 80 13.44 4.47 -2.35
C GLY A 80 12.10 5.08 -2.79
N THR A 81 11.35 5.63 -1.85
CA THR A 81 10.16 6.43 -2.15
C THR A 81 10.61 7.77 -2.74
N VAL A 82 10.14 8.10 -3.94
CA VAL A 82 10.43 9.37 -4.62
C VAL A 82 9.51 10.47 -4.15
N LEU A 83 8.25 10.12 -3.93
CA LEU A 83 7.20 11.02 -3.49
C LEU A 83 6.13 10.22 -2.74
N SER A 84 5.58 10.81 -1.69
CA SER A 84 4.41 10.28 -0.98
C SER A 84 3.30 11.32 -0.95
N GLY A 85 2.07 10.85 -0.99
CA GLY A 85 0.91 11.73 -0.84
C GLY A 85 -0.30 10.97 -0.34
N SER A 86 -1.32 11.70 0.09
CA SER A 86 -2.59 11.14 0.55
C SER A 86 -3.64 11.22 -0.56
N GLY A 87 -4.47 10.19 -0.64
CA GLY A 87 -5.53 10.07 -1.62
C GLY A 87 -6.68 9.22 -1.11
N TYR A 88 -7.55 8.81 -2.03
CA TYR A 88 -8.70 7.95 -1.72
C TYR A 88 -8.78 6.81 -2.71
N VAL A 89 -9.29 5.67 -2.23
CA VAL A 89 -9.64 4.55 -3.10
C VAL A 89 -10.88 4.91 -3.89
N VAL A 90 -10.83 4.73 -5.20
CA VAL A 90 -11.95 4.91 -6.11
C VAL A 90 -12.12 3.64 -6.95
N THR A 91 -13.29 3.43 -7.50
CA THR A 91 -13.50 2.39 -8.49
C THR A 91 -12.96 2.84 -9.84
N GLY A 92 -12.34 1.95 -10.60
CA GLY A 92 -11.75 2.26 -11.92
C GLY A 92 -12.77 2.79 -12.91
N GLU A 93 -14.01 2.36 -12.78
CA GLU A 93 -15.17 2.97 -13.41
C GLU A 93 -15.98 3.71 -12.35
N LYS A 94 -16.54 4.86 -12.74
CA LYS A 94 -17.41 5.63 -11.85
C LYS A 94 -18.56 4.77 -11.34
N TYR A 95 -19.07 5.11 -10.16
CA TYR A 95 -20.28 4.52 -9.62
C TYR A 95 -21.40 4.51 -10.65
N ILE A 96 -22.09 3.39 -10.75
CA ILE A 96 -23.26 3.26 -11.60
C ILE A 96 -24.47 3.60 -10.74
N SER A 97 -25.11 4.70 -11.07
CA SER A 97 -26.42 5.05 -10.50
C SER A 97 -27.49 4.41 -11.37
N ILE A 98 -28.28 3.54 -10.78
CA ILE A 98 -29.42 2.88 -11.44
C ILE A 98 -30.68 3.61 -11.03
N GLY A 99 -31.25 4.33 -11.97
CA GLY A 99 -32.45 5.10 -11.80
C GLY A 99 -33.63 4.50 -12.56
N VAL A 100 -34.84 5.00 -12.27
CA VAL A 100 -36.08 4.60 -12.93
C VAL A 100 -36.23 5.22 -14.31
N ARG A 101 -36.84 4.47 -15.24
CA ARG A 101 -37.23 4.94 -16.57
C ARG A 101 -38.71 5.29 -16.67
N VAL A 102 -39.50 4.76 -15.76
CA VAL A 102 -40.94 5.02 -15.61
C VAL A 102 -41.26 5.39 -14.17
N PRO A 103 -42.25 6.29 -13.93
CA PRO A 103 -42.64 6.61 -12.56
C PRO A 103 -43.32 5.42 -11.88
N GLY A 104 -43.09 5.25 -10.58
CA GLY A 104 -43.75 4.19 -9.82
C GLY A 104 -43.39 4.24 -8.36
N ARG A 105 -44.21 3.57 -7.52
CA ARG A 105 -43.90 3.36 -6.15
C ARG A 105 -42.98 2.17 -6.02
N ILE A 106 -41.93 2.25 -5.19
CA ILE A 106 -41.05 1.14 -4.87
C ILE A 106 -41.83 0.08 -4.10
N GLU A 107 -42.01 -1.09 -4.69
CA GLU A 107 -42.70 -2.21 -4.06
C GLU A 107 -41.76 -3.01 -3.15
N ARG A 108 -40.55 -3.34 -3.69
CA ARG A 108 -39.52 -4.11 -2.97
C ARG A 108 -38.16 -3.99 -3.61
N TYR A 109 -37.13 -4.23 -2.80
CA TYR A 109 -35.78 -4.53 -3.23
C TYR A 109 -35.55 -6.03 -3.24
N TYR A 110 -34.81 -6.52 -4.23
CA TYR A 110 -34.39 -7.92 -4.31
C TYR A 110 -32.98 -8.11 -3.75
N VAL A 111 -32.29 -7.03 -3.44
CA VAL A 111 -30.89 -7.00 -3.03
C VAL A 111 -30.69 -6.15 -1.80
N GLU A 112 -29.62 -6.46 -1.05
CA GLU A 112 -29.18 -5.69 0.11
C GLU A 112 -27.88 -4.93 -0.19
N GLU A 113 -27.59 -3.90 0.62
CA GLU A 113 -26.32 -3.18 0.57
C GLU A 113 -25.17 -4.13 0.92
N GLY A 114 -24.06 -4.05 0.17
CA GLY A 114 -22.92 -4.97 0.28
C GLY A 114 -23.09 -6.27 -0.50
N GLN A 115 -24.26 -6.53 -1.13
CA GLN A 115 -24.49 -7.76 -1.89
C GLN A 115 -23.88 -7.67 -3.28
N SER A 116 -23.20 -8.75 -3.72
CA SER A 116 -22.74 -8.92 -5.09
C SER A 116 -23.89 -9.33 -6.01
N VAL A 117 -23.95 -8.75 -7.20
CA VAL A 117 -24.97 -8.99 -8.22
C VAL A 117 -24.35 -9.19 -9.58
N HIS A 118 -25.01 -9.98 -10.45
CA HIS A 118 -24.60 -10.21 -11.82
C HIS A 118 -25.43 -9.40 -12.82
N ALA A 119 -24.91 -9.20 -14.00
CA ALA A 119 -25.62 -8.54 -15.09
C ALA A 119 -26.98 -9.22 -15.35
N GLY A 120 -28.05 -8.43 -15.36
CA GLY A 120 -29.42 -8.91 -15.56
C GLY A 120 -30.19 -9.26 -14.27
N ASP A 121 -29.51 -9.37 -13.12
CA ASP A 121 -30.20 -9.66 -11.86
C ASP A 121 -31.21 -8.56 -11.51
N PRO A 122 -32.43 -8.92 -11.03
CA PRO A 122 -33.41 -7.95 -10.61
C PRO A 122 -32.94 -7.26 -9.31
N LEU A 123 -33.01 -5.94 -9.28
CA LEU A 123 -32.58 -5.14 -8.14
C LEU A 123 -33.77 -4.54 -7.39
N VAL A 124 -34.70 -3.94 -8.13
CA VAL A 124 -35.87 -3.25 -7.58
C VAL A 124 -37.10 -3.58 -8.41
N ALA A 125 -38.22 -3.78 -7.76
CA ALA A 125 -39.53 -3.80 -8.40
C ALA A 125 -40.32 -2.55 -8.02
N LEU A 126 -40.90 -1.90 -9.01
CA LEU A 126 -41.92 -0.88 -8.85
C LEU A 126 -43.30 -1.52 -8.88
N ASP A 127 -44.32 -0.85 -8.31
CA ASP A 127 -45.70 -1.23 -8.49
C ASP A 127 -46.08 -1.20 -9.96
N ASP A 128 -46.39 -2.36 -10.52
CA ASP A 128 -46.56 -2.58 -11.95
C ASP A 128 -48.04 -2.72 -12.39
N ARG A 129 -49.00 -2.59 -11.44
CA ARG A 129 -50.43 -2.85 -11.67
C ARG A 129 -50.98 -2.00 -12.82
N ASP A 130 -50.66 -0.73 -12.86
CA ASP A 130 -51.13 0.18 -13.91
C ASP A 130 -50.53 -0.18 -15.25
N TYR A 131 -49.29 -0.59 -15.31
CA TYR A 131 -48.57 -1.00 -16.51
C TYR A 131 -49.11 -2.34 -17.06
N ARG A 132 -49.42 -3.30 -16.17
CA ARG A 132 -50.09 -4.55 -16.55
C ARG A 132 -51.47 -4.29 -17.16
N ALA A 133 -52.27 -3.45 -16.48
CA ALA A 133 -53.59 -3.09 -16.96
C ALA A 133 -53.51 -2.41 -18.34
N ALA A 134 -52.52 -1.59 -18.61
CA ALA A 134 -52.29 -0.98 -19.93
C ALA A 134 -51.94 -2.02 -21.00
N VAL A 135 -51.12 -3.03 -20.69
CA VAL A 135 -50.84 -4.15 -21.60
C VAL A 135 -52.13 -4.96 -21.91
N GLU A 136 -52.88 -5.33 -20.85
CA GLU A 136 -54.15 -6.09 -21.02
C GLU A 136 -55.19 -5.31 -21.83
N GLN A 137 -55.29 -4.00 -21.64
CA GLN A 137 -56.18 -3.15 -22.42
C GLN A 137 -55.75 -3.13 -23.89
N ALA A 138 -54.45 -3.01 -24.21
CA ALA A 138 -53.98 -3.02 -25.60
C ALA A 138 -54.16 -4.41 -26.24
N GLU A 139 -53.96 -5.49 -25.50
CA GLU A 139 -54.19 -6.86 -25.98
C GLU A 139 -55.69 -7.12 -26.25
N ALA A 140 -56.60 -6.62 -25.42
CA ALA A 140 -58.04 -6.69 -25.66
C ALA A 140 -58.46 -5.89 -26.93
N ALA A 141 -57.87 -4.73 -27.16
CA ALA A 141 -58.11 -3.95 -28.37
C ALA A 141 -57.63 -4.70 -29.63
N LEU A 142 -56.49 -5.40 -29.57
CA LEU A 142 -56.01 -6.24 -30.67
C LEU A 142 -57.01 -7.38 -30.97
N LEU A 143 -57.48 -8.07 -29.96
CA LEU A 143 -58.45 -9.15 -30.11
C LEU A 143 -59.74 -8.68 -30.82
N THR A 144 -60.20 -7.46 -30.47
CA THR A 144 -61.34 -6.83 -31.13
C THR A 144 -61.07 -6.53 -32.60
N ALA A 145 -59.89 -6.01 -32.91
CA ALA A 145 -59.45 -5.70 -34.29
C ALA A 145 -59.30 -6.99 -35.15
N GLU A 146 -58.78 -8.06 -34.54
CA GLU A 146 -58.65 -9.38 -35.20
C GLU A 146 -60.04 -9.98 -35.52
N ALA A 147 -61.01 -9.83 -34.62
CA ALA A 147 -62.40 -10.27 -34.89
C ALA A 147 -63.05 -9.47 -36.05
N ASN A 148 -62.79 -8.14 -36.11
CA ASN A 148 -63.27 -7.30 -37.22
C ASN A 148 -62.62 -7.69 -38.53
N LEU A 149 -61.31 -7.94 -38.55
CA LEU A 149 -60.63 -8.43 -39.76
C LEU A 149 -61.24 -9.77 -40.26
N ALA A 150 -61.47 -10.71 -39.34
CA ALA A 150 -62.04 -11.99 -39.68
C ALA A 150 -63.41 -11.83 -40.32
N LEU A 151 -64.23 -10.88 -39.82
CA LEU A 151 -65.56 -10.55 -40.46
C LEU A 151 -65.36 -9.97 -41.84
N HIS A 152 -64.52 -8.96 -42.01
CA HIS A 152 -64.31 -8.30 -43.27
C HIS A 152 -63.57 -9.17 -44.27
N GLU A 153 -62.71 -10.08 -43.85
CA GLU A 153 -62.14 -11.12 -44.80
C GLU A 153 -63.15 -12.14 -45.26
N ALA A 154 -64.13 -12.51 -44.41
CA ALA A 154 -65.24 -13.36 -44.82
C ALA A 154 -66.12 -12.64 -45.82
N ASP A 155 -66.38 -11.32 -45.64
CA ASP A 155 -67.11 -10.50 -46.62
C ASP A 155 -66.30 -10.32 -47.90
N LEU A 156 -65.01 -10.08 -47.85
CA LEU A 156 -64.14 -10.01 -49.05
C LEU A 156 -64.23 -11.28 -49.87
N ARG A 157 -64.04 -12.45 -49.24
CA ARG A 157 -64.22 -13.76 -49.99
C ARG A 157 -65.55 -13.88 -50.63
N ARG A 158 -66.64 -13.41 -49.99
CA ARG A 158 -68.01 -13.42 -50.58
C ARG A 158 -68.08 -12.49 -51.79
N MET A 159 -67.58 -11.26 -51.69
CA MET A 159 -67.54 -10.27 -52.75
C MET A 159 -66.69 -10.72 -53.93
N GLU A 160 -65.57 -11.37 -53.73
CA GLU A 160 -64.72 -11.97 -54.73
C GLU A 160 -65.50 -13.05 -55.52
N ALA A 161 -66.20 -13.94 -54.82
CA ALA A 161 -67.02 -14.98 -55.46
C ALA A 161 -68.22 -14.43 -56.31
N LEU A 162 -68.88 -13.39 -55.78
CA LEU A 162 -69.99 -12.72 -56.42
C LEU A 162 -69.49 -11.90 -57.67
N HIS A 163 -68.31 -11.26 -57.53
CA HIS A 163 -67.72 -10.52 -58.65
C HIS A 163 -67.28 -11.44 -59.76
N ALA A 164 -66.73 -12.62 -59.48
CA ALA A 164 -66.43 -13.66 -60.49
C ALA A 164 -67.66 -14.12 -61.24
N GLN A 165 -68.85 -14.13 -60.61
CA GLN A 165 -70.15 -14.41 -61.23
C GLN A 165 -70.81 -13.19 -61.92
N ARG A 166 -70.09 -12.00 -61.85
CA ARG A 166 -70.59 -10.72 -62.42
C ARG A 166 -71.84 -10.17 -61.72
N VAL A 167 -72.08 -10.54 -60.45
CA VAL A 167 -73.26 -10.11 -59.67
C VAL A 167 -73.04 -8.77 -59.03
N VAL A 168 -71.79 -8.44 -58.61
CA VAL A 168 -71.40 -7.18 -57.96
C VAL A 168 -70.45 -6.39 -58.86
N SER A 169 -70.44 -5.05 -58.60
CA SER A 169 -69.54 -4.13 -59.29
C SER A 169 -68.10 -4.26 -58.83
N ARG A 170 -67.15 -3.79 -59.63
CA ARG A 170 -65.75 -3.69 -59.23
C ARG A 170 -65.55 -2.71 -58.02
N ALA A 171 -66.35 -1.65 -57.99
CA ALA A 171 -66.32 -0.71 -56.91
C ALA A 171 -66.69 -1.33 -55.57
N ASP A 172 -67.66 -2.24 -55.52
CA ASP A 172 -68.05 -2.97 -54.28
C ASP A 172 -66.94 -3.92 -53.85
N LEU A 173 -66.27 -4.60 -54.79
CA LEU A 173 -65.12 -5.44 -54.48
C LEU A 173 -63.97 -4.60 -53.95
N ASP A 174 -63.61 -3.47 -54.56
CA ASP A 174 -62.51 -2.57 -54.10
C ASP A 174 -62.80 -2.03 -52.71
N ILE A 175 -64.07 -1.78 -52.35
CA ILE A 175 -64.43 -1.37 -50.96
C ILE A 175 -64.14 -2.48 -49.98
N ALA A 176 -64.49 -3.74 -50.28
CA ALA A 176 -64.23 -4.88 -49.41
C ALA A 176 -62.72 -5.13 -49.26
N VAL A 177 -61.93 -5.01 -50.29
CA VAL A 177 -60.46 -5.13 -50.29
C VAL A 177 -59.88 -4.08 -49.39
N ASN A 178 -60.29 -2.80 -49.56
CA ASN A 178 -59.77 -1.68 -48.78
C ASN A 178 -60.16 -1.80 -47.30
N ARG A 179 -61.34 -2.29 -46.90
CA ARG A 179 -61.73 -2.52 -45.52
C ARG A 179 -60.82 -3.55 -44.89
N ALA A 180 -60.61 -4.70 -45.51
CA ALA A 180 -59.67 -5.70 -44.97
C ALA A 180 -58.23 -5.18 -44.86
N ALA A 181 -57.78 -4.32 -45.80
CA ALA A 181 -56.46 -3.70 -45.74
C ALA A 181 -56.34 -2.70 -44.58
N VAL A 182 -57.38 -1.93 -44.33
CA VAL A 182 -57.42 -1.00 -43.17
C VAL A 182 -57.38 -1.77 -41.85
N ASP A 183 -58.15 -2.86 -41.74
CA ASP A 183 -58.14 -3.68 -40.51
C ASP A 183 -56.75 -4.31 -40.27
N ARG A 184 -56.08 -4.80 -41.31
CA ARG A 184 -54.71 -5.31 -41.19
C ARG A 184 -53.74 -4.22 -40.71
N ALA A 185 -53.86 -3.00 -41.24
CA ALA A 185 -53.04 -1.89 -40.81
C ALA A 185 -53.33 -1.51 -39.35
N THR A 186 -54.60 -1.57 -38.92
CA THR A 186 -55.02 -1.35 -37.53
C THR A 186 -54.41 -2.38 -36.57
N ILE A 187 -54.40 -3.66 -36.99
CA ILE A 187 -53.78 -4.75 -36.21
C ILE A 187 -52.27 -4.48 -36.03
N GLU A 188 -51.56 -4.09 -37.07
CA GLU A 188 -50.13 -3.77 -36.97
C GLU A 188 -49.89 -2.56 -36.04
N GLN A 189 -50.74 -1.54 -36.08
CA GLN A 189 -50.68 -0.40 -35.15
C GLN A 189 -50.89 -0.88 -33.69
N LEU A 190 -51.88 -1.74 -33.41
CA LEU A 190 -52.14 -2.24 -32.07
C LEU A 190 -51.02 -3.15 -31.57
N ARG A 191 -50.41 -3.97 -32.45
CA ARG A 191 -49.21 -4.75 -32.10
C ARG A 191 -48.05 -3.85 -31.67
N ALA A 192 -47.84 -2.72 -32.34
CA ALA A 192 -46.84 -1.75 -31.96
C ALA A 192 -47.16 -1.08 -30.58
N GLN A 193 -48.45 -0.80 -30.31
CA GLN A 193 -48.89 -0.29 -29.02
C GLN A 193 -48.68 -1.29 -27.88
N ILE A 194 -48.98 -2.58 -28.10
CA ILE A 194 -48.70 -3.66 -27.14
C ILE A 194 -47.21 -3.75 -26.88
N ALA A 195 -46.35 -3.69 -27.90
CA ALA A 195 -44.91 -3.73 -27.76
C ALA A 195 -44.42 -2.54 -26.89
N GLN A 196 -44.96 -1.33 -27.12
CA GLN A 196 -44.63 -0.15 -26.30
C GLN A 196 -45.06 -0.32 -24.85
N ALA A 197 -46.30 -0.80 -24.60
CA ALA A 197 -46.80 -1.04 -23.24
C ALA A 197 -45.97 -2.11 -22.51
N LYS A 198 -45.55 -3.18 -23.21
CA LYS A 198 -44.66 -4.21 -22.62
C LYS A 198 -43.28 -3.68 -22.27
N VAL A 199 -42.70 -2.78 -23.07
CA VAL A 199 -41.43 -2.09 -22.70
C VAL A 199 -41.58 -1.24 -21.45
N GLN A 200 -42.72 -0.53 -21.30
CA GLN A 200 -42.99 0.25 -20.08
C GLN A 200 -43.14 -0.65 -18.85
N LEU A 201 -43.79 -1.78 -19.00
CA LEU A 201 -43.92 -2.80 -17.95
C LEU A 201 -42.55 -3.39 -17.58
N ASP A 202 -41.70 -3.70 -18.55
CA ASP A 202 -40.34 -4.21 -18.31
C ASP A 202 -39.52 -3.19 -17.51
N TYR A 203 -39.71 -1.89 -17.74
CA TYR A 203 -39.03 -0.83 -16.99
C TYR A 203 -39.44 -0.73 -15.53
N THR A 204 -40.52 -1.40 -15.09
CA THR A 204 -40.90 -1.47 -13.66
C THR A 204 -39.99 -2.37 -12.86
N VAL A 205 -39.19 -3.25 -13.50
CA VAL A 205 -38.18 -4.06 -12.84
C VAL A 205 -36.80 -3.56 -13.23
N LEU A 206 -36.12 -2.91 -12.29
CA LEU A 206 -34.77 -2.44 -12.48
C LEU A 206 -33.80 -3.62 -12.35
N ARG A 207 -32.90 -3.76 -13.34
CA ARG A 207 -31.91 -4.83 -13.39
C ARG A 207 -30.49 -4.26 -13.37
N ALA A 208 -29.56 -5.07 -12.88
CA ALA A 208 -28.14 -4.74 -12.90
C ALA A 208 -27.64 -4.68 -14.37
N PRO A 209 -27.02 -3.59 -14.81
CA PRO A 209 -26.48 -3.46 -16.16
C PRO A 209 -25.21 -4.29 -16.37
N ARG A 210 -24.50 -4.65 -15.28
CA ARG A 210 -23.27 -5.46 -15.26
C ARG A 210 -23.04 -6.03 -13.87
N ASP A 211 -22.01 -6.85 -13.72
CA ASP A 211 -21.56 -7.39 -12.45
C ASP A 211 -21.03 -6.28 -11.54
N GLY A 212 -21.22 -6.46 -10.24
CA GLY A 212 -20.75 -5.50 -9.23
C GLY A 212 -21.35 -5.72 -7.84
N VAL A 213 -21.10 -4.77 -6.95
CA VAL A 213 -21.60 -4.77 -5.58
C VAL A 213 -22.54 -3.59 -5.37
N VAL A 214 -23.65 -3.80 -4.71
CA VAL A 214 -24.60 -2.75 -4.28
C VAL A 214 -23.96 -1.94 -3.17
N LEU A 215 -23.72 -0.65 -3.39
CA LEU A 215 -23.10 0.23 -2.39
C LEU A 215 -24.11 0.88 -1.48
N ALA A 216 -25.23 1.34 -2.06
CA ALA A 216 -26.28 2.05 -1.29
C ALA A 216 -27.63 1.98 -1.99
N LYS A 217 -28.68 1.96 -1.20
CA LYS A 217 -30.08 2.21 -1.59
C LYS A 217 -30.38 3.68 -1.34
N MET A 218 -30.83 4.40 -2.37
CA MET A 218 -31.03 5.87 -2.30
C MET A 218 -32.45 6.25 -1.88
N LYS A 219 -33.39 5.29 -1.87
CA LYS A 219 -34.80 5.46 -1.50
C LYS A 219 -35.31 4.23 -0.77
N GLU A 220 -36.38 4.43 -0.02
CA GLU A 220 -37.01 3.37 0.77
C GLU A 220 -38.23 2.73 0.05
N VAL A 221 -38.58 1.52 0.49
CA VAL A 221 -39.80 0.84 0.03
C VAL A 221 -41.02 1.71 0.35
N GLY A 222 -41.93 1.86 -0.61
CA GLY A 222 -43.12 2.71 -0.48
C GLY A 222 -42.96 4.14 -0.98
N GLU A 223 -41.75 4.60 -1.22
CA GLU A 223 -41.48 5.91 -1.85
C GLU A 223 -41.80 5.90 -3.35
N ILE A 224 -42.08 7.07 -3.89
CA ILE A 224 -42.31 7.26 -5.32
C ILE A 224 -41.02 7.65 -5.99
N ALA A 225 -40.67 6.90 -7.02
CA ALA A 225 -39.56 7.19 -7.92
C ALA A 225 -40.08 7.81 -9.22
N VAL A 226 -39.44 8.87 -9.68
CA VAL A 226 -39.81 9.58 -10.91
C VAL A 226 -38.58 9.69 -11.81
N PRO A 227 -38.69 9.37 -13.12
CA PRO A 227 -37.61 9.53 -14.06
C PRO A 227 -37.26 11.01 -14.23
N GLY A 228 -35.98 11.30 -14.28
CA GLY A 228 -35.49 12.67 -14.50
C GLY A 228 -35.77 13.58 -13.31
N GLY A 229 -34.80 14.30 -12.90
CA GLY A 229 -34.79 15.25 -11.82
C GLY A 229 -33.43 15.87 -11.76
N PHE A 230 -33.25 16.89 -10.93
CA PHE A 230 -31.90 17.37 -10.59
C PHE A 230 -31.07 16.21 -10.09
N GLU A 231 -29.77 16.23 -10.31
CA GLU A 231 -28.79 15.18 -10.02
C GLU A 231 -29.20 14.23 -8.86
N GLY A 232 -29.45 12.95 -9.19
CA GLY A 232 -29.74 11.91 -8.21
C GLY A 232 -31.22 11.71 -7.81
N ALA A 233 -32.16 12.54 -8.23
CA ALA A 233 -33.57 12.43 -7.80
C ALA A 233 -34.28 11.15 -8.28
N GLY A 234 -33.82 10.55 -9.38
CA GLY A 234 -34.35 9.30 -9.94
C GLY A 234 -33.54 8.06 -9.59
N ASP A 235 -32.39 8.21 -8.94
CA ASP A 235 -31.49 7.10 -8.61
C ASP A 235 -32.07 6.28 -7.44
N LEU A 236 -32.08 4.97 -7.58
CA LEU A 236 -32.55 4.05 -6.54
C LEU A 236 -31.41 3.22 -5.92
N ILE A 237 -30.45 2.84 -6.73
CA ILE A 237 -29.31 2.01 -6.33
C ILE A 237 -28.04 2.61 -6.88
N ARG A 238 -27.02 2.65 -6.05
CA ARG A 238 -25.65 2.88 -6.46
C ARG A 238 -24.87 1.58 -6.38
N MET A 239 -24.19 1.21 -7.44
CA MET A 239 -23.36 0.03 -7.50
C MET A 239 -21.99 0.34 -8.09
N ALA A 240 -21.01 -0.52 -7.78
CA ALA A 240 -19.65 -0.42 -8.31
C ALA A 240 -19.05 -1.81 -8.55
N ASN A 241 -18.09 -1.86 -9.46
CA ASN A 241 -17.21 -3.01 -9.60
C ASN A 241 -16.04 -2.85 -8.61
N LEU A 242 -15.92 -3.75 -7.64
CA LEU A 242 -14.84 -3.76 -6.64
C LEU A 242 -13.59 -4.54 -7.10
N GLU A 243 -13.62 -5.18 -8.26
CA GLU A 243 -12.45 -5.87 -8.82
C GLU A 243 -11.43 -4.90 -9.45
N ASP A 244 -11.89 -3.74 -9.95
CA ASP A 244 -11.03 -2.67 -10.49
C ASP A 244 -11.03 -1.49 -9.52
N LEU A 245 -10.21 -1.60 -8.47
CA LEU A 245 -9.98 -0.50 -7.54
C LEU A 245 -8.72 0.27 -7.92
N ARG A 246 -8.80 1.58 -7.78
CA ARG A 246 -7.72 2.53 -8.02
C ARG A 246 -7.59 3.45 -6.84
N ALA A 247 -6.42 4.02 -6.67
CA ALA A 247 -6.21 5.11 -5.74
C ALA A 247 -6.09 6.42 -6.53
N GLU A 248 -6.87 7.42 -6.15
CA GLU A 248 -6.84 8.77 -6.72
C GLU A 248 -6.11 9.70 -5.76
N ILE A 249 -5.15 10.46 -6.28
CA ILE A 249 -4.34 11.40 -5.50
C ILE A 249 -4.19 12.71 -6.25
N ASP A 250 -4.21 13.82 -5.50
CA ASP A 250 -3.89 15.15 -5.99
C ASP A 250 -2.41 15.47 -5.72
N ILE A 251 -1.60 15.60 -6.76
CA ILE A 251 -0.17 15.92 -6.67
C ILE A 251 0.08 17.37 -7.08
N ASN A 252 0.97 18.05 -6.37
CA ASN A 252 1.40 19.42 -6.73
C ASN A 252 2.07 19.43 -8.10
N GLU A 253 1.78 20.47 -8.88
CA GLU A 253 2.38 20.69 -10.21
C GLU A 253 3.91 20.70 -10.16
N SER A 254 4.52 21.21 -9.08
CA SER A 254 5.97 21.21 -8.87
C SER A 254 6.60 19.82 -8.81
N ASP A 255 5.84 18.80 -8.36
CA ASP A 255 6.32 17.44 -8.18
C ASP A 255 6.01 16.53 -9.37
N LEU A 256 5.25 17.02 -10.35
CA LEU A 256 4.82 16.25 -11.51
C LEU A 256 6.01 15.66 -12.31
N HIS A 257 7.13 16.36 -12.36
CA HIS A 257 8.33 15.90 -13.07
C HIS A 257 8.93 14.60 -12.49
N ARG A 258 8.55 14.23 -11.28
CA ARG A 258 9.02 13.01 -10.57
C ARG A 258 8.14 11.80 -10.85
N ILE A 259 6.97 11.98 -11.47
CA ILE A 259 5.99 10.91 -11.69
C ILE A 259 5.89 10.62 -13.18
N ARG A 260 5.82 9.34 -13.52
CA ARG A 260 5.69 8.86 -14.89
C ARG A 260 4.56 7.86 -15.04
N MET A 261 4.01 7.78 -16.23
CA MET A 261 3.07 6.71 -16.58
C MET A 261 3.73 5.35 -16.43
N GLY A 262 3.00 4.39 -15.83
CA GLY A 262 3.51 3.05 -15.59
C GLY A 262 4.44 2.93 -14.39
N GLN A 263 4.75 4.03 -13.68
CA GLN A 263 5.58 4.01 -12.47
C GLN A 263 4.93 3.15 -11.40
N GLU A 264 5.73 2.33 -10.74
CA GLU A 264 5.29 1.52 -9.62
C GLU A 264 5.06 2.39 -8.39
N ALA A 265 4.04 2.03 -7.65
CA ALA A 265 3.64 2.69 -6.41
C ALA A 265 3.17 1.66 -5.39
N GLU A 266 3.11 2.07 -4.16
CA GLU A 266 2.60 1.31 -3.04
C GLU A 266 1.46 2.10 -2.41
N VAL A 267 0.32 1.44 -2.24
CA VAL A 267 -0.87 2.04 -1.63
C VAL A 267 -1.07 1.42 -0.26
N VAL A 268 -1.08 2.25 0.77
CA VAL A 268 -1.25 1.86 2.17
C VAL A 268 -2.53 2.51 2.71
N PRO A 269 -3.59 1.74 2.99
CA PRO A 269 -4.80 2.28 3.59
C PRO A 269 -4.55 2.75 5.02
N ASP A 270 -5.10 3.92 5.38
CA ASP A 270 -4.95 4.45 6.75
C ASP A 270 -5.63 3.55 7.79
N ALA A 271 -6.68 2.81 7.39
CA ALA A 271 -7.35 1.84 8.23
C ALA A 271 -6.49 0.58 8.51
N TYR A 272 -5.53 0.25 7.64
CA TYR A 272 -4.67 -0.93 7.73
C TYR A 272 -3.21 -0.57 7.41
N PRO A 273 -2.52 0.15 8.31
CA PRO A 273 -1.17 0.67 8.05
C PRO A 273 -0.11 -0.41 7.85
N ASP A 274 -0.37 -1.63 8.32
CA ASP A 274 0.52 -2.79 8.15
C ASP A 274 0.36 -3.50 6.80
N ARG A 275 -0.58 -3.03 5.96
CA ARG A 275 -0.84 -3.60 4.64
C ARG A 275 -0.48 -2.63 3.54
N ALA A 276 0.35 -3.11 2.64
CA ALA A 276 0.76 -2.37 1.47
C ALA A 276 0.31 -3.12 0.21
N TYR A 277 -0.36 -2.42 -0.68
CA TYR A 277 -0.82 -2.95 -1.97
C TYR A 277 0.10 -2.46 -3.07
N ALA A 278 0.67 -3.38 -3.83
CA ALA A 278 1.42 -3.03 -5.03
C ALA A 278 0.47 -2.37 -6.04
N ALA A 279 0.90 -1.27 -6.61
CA ALA A 279 0.08 -0.47 -7.50
C ALA A 279 0.93 0.16 -8.61
N ARG A 280 0.28 0.71 -9.63
CA ARG A 280 0.94 1.32 -10.78
C ARG A 280 0.19 2.54 -11.28
N VAL A 281 0.90 3.59 -11.64
CA VAL A 281 0.33 4.80 -12.26
C VAL A 281 -0.27 4.44 -13.63
N VAL A 282 -1.59 4.59 -13.75
CA VAL A 282 -2.32 4.27 -14.99
C VAL A 282 -2.84 5.49 -15.70
N LYS A 283 -2.99 6.62 -15.00
CA LYS A 283 -3.54 7.83 -15.61
C LYS A 283 -3.04 9.08 -14.92
N LEU A 284 -2.65 10.05 -15.73
CA LEU A 284 -2.45 11.43 -15.33
C LEU A 284 -3.53 12.26 -16.02
N TYR A 285 -4.32 13.00 -15.26
CA TYR A 285 -5.34 13.86 -15.84
C TYR A 285 -4.69 15.09 -16.44
N PRO A 286 -5.02 15.47 -17.69
CA PRO A 286 -4.37 16.59 -18.38
C PRO A 286 -4.87 17.98 -17.92
N GLN A 287 -5.62 18.03 -16.81
CA GLN A 287 -6.22 19.25 -16.29
C GLN A 287 -5.72 19.51 -14.86
N VAL A 288 -5.08 20.66 -14.70
CA VAL A 288 -4.63 21.16 -13.38
C VAL A 288 -5.80 21.87 -12.69
N ASN A 289 -6.00 21.56 -11.42
CA ASN A 289 -6.90 22.32 -10.56
C ASN A 289 -6.22 23.65 -10.18
N ARG A 290 -6.64 24.76 -10.80
CA ARG A 290 -6.02 26.07 -10.58
C ARG A 290 -6.15 26.61 -9.16
N GLN A 291 -7.19 26.21 -8.42
CA GLN A 291 -7.39 26.66 -7.05
C GLN A 291 -6.41 25.98 -6.08
N LYS A 292 -6.10 24.71 -6.32
CA LYS A 292 -5.20 23.92 -5.48
C LYS A 292 -3.77 23.85 -6.01
N GLY A 293 -3.53 24.16 -7.29
CA GLY A 293 -2.24 23.95 -7.96
C GLY A 293 -1.87 22.48 -8.07
N THR A 294 -2.87 21.59 -8.18
CA THR A 294 -2.67 20.14 -8.17
C THR A 294 -3.15 19.49 -9.45
N LEU A 295 -2.53 18.36 -9.78
CA LEU A 295 -2.94 17.45 -10.85
C LEU A 295 -3.42 16.15 -10.22
N LYS A 296 -4.52 15.64 -10.73
CA LYS A 296 -5.07 14.34 -10.34
C LYS A 296 -4.35 13.20 -11.03
N ILE A 297 -4.00 12.17 -10.27
CA ILE A 297 -3.34 10.95 -10.74
C ILE A 297 -4.14 9.74 -10.25
N GLU A 298 -4.34 8.77 -11.12
CA GLU A 298 -4.89 7.47 -10.76
C GLU A 298 -3.80 6.39 -10.77
N VAL A 299 -3.81 5.61 -9.72
CA VAL A 299 -2.91 4.48 -9.51
C VAL A 299 -3.75 3.22 -9.39
N GLN A 300 -3.58 2.27 -10.30
CA GLN A 300 -4.33 1.00 -10.30
C GLN A 300 -3.76 0.03 -9.27
N ILE A 301 -4.64 -0.66 -8.57
CA ILE A 301 -4.33 -1.74 -7.63
C ILE A 301 -4.75 -3.06 -8.30
N PRO A 302 -3.79 -3.85 -8.85
CA PRO A 302 -4.13 -5.02 -9.66
C PRO A 302 -4.82 -6.14 -8.88
N HIS A 303 -4.56 -6.25 -7.58
CA HIS A 303 -5.07 -7.31 -6.72
C HIS A 303 -5.65 -6.71 -5.44
N PRO A 304 -6.84 -6.07 -5.51
CA PRO A 304 -7.53 -5.61 -4.32
C PRO A 304 -8.06 -6.82 -3.53
N ASP A 305 -8.13 -6.71 -2.21
CA ASP A 305 -8.80 -7.68 -1.36
C ASP A 305 -10.11 -7.10 -0.80
N GLU A 306 -10.90 -7.93 -0.10
CA GLU A 306 -12.19 -7.54 0.49
C GLU A 306 -12.08 -6.44 1.57
N LYS A 307 -10.87 -6.12 2.03
CA LYS A 307 -10.63 -5.08 3.03
C LYS A 307 -10.46 -3.70 2.44
N LEU A 308 -10.16 -3.64 1.14
CA LEU A 308 -9.98 -2.38 0.44
C LEU A 308 -11.32 -1.94 -0.13
N LEU A 309 -11.90 -0.91 0.48
CA LEU A 309 -13.21 -0.39 0.09
C LEU A 309 -13.09 0.97 -0.61
N PRO A 310 -14.01 1.29 -1.51
CA PRO A 310 -14.11 2.64 -2.08
C PRO A 310 -14.23 3.71 -0.99
N ASP A 311 -13.76 4.90 -1.29
CA ASP A 311 -13.72 6.09 -0.42
C ASP A 311 -12.80 5.95 0.83
N MET A 312 -12.07 4.84 0.99
CA MET A 312 -11.03 4.74 2.02
C MET A 312 -9.89 5.72 1.75
N SER A 313 -9.45 6.41 2.80
CA SER A 313 -8.21 7.21 2.76
C SER A 313 -7.00 6.30 2.65
N VAL A 314 -6.08 6.66 1.77
CA VAL A 314 -4.86 5.90 1.52
C VAL A 314 -3.65 6.83 1.43
N ARG A 315 -2.50 6.32 1.83
CA ARG A 315 -1.21 6.90 1.51
C ARG A 315 -0.63 6.20 0.29
N ILE A 316 -0.16 6.97 -0.66
CA ILE A 316 0.44 6.46 -1.90
C ILE A 316 1.91 6.84 -1.91
N ASN A 317 2.78 5.85 -1.98
CA ASN A 317 4.23 6.00 -2.07
C ASN A 317 4.66 5.66 -3.51
N PHE A 318 5.12 6.65 -4.26
CA PHE A 318 5.67 6.43 -5.59
C PHE A 318 7.11 5.95 -5.48
N LEU A 319 7.40 4.81 -6.09
CA LEU A 319 8.70 4.16 -5.99
C LEU A 319 9.65 4.68 -7.08
N ALA A 320 10.94 4.74 -6.78
CA ALA A 320 11.95 5.04 -7.77
C ALA A 320 11.93 3.97 -8.87
N GLU A 321 12.13 4.39 -10.13
CA GLU A 321 12.38 3.42 -11.20
C GLU A 321 13.56 2.53 -10.80
N ALA A 322 13.35 1.22 -10.92
CA ALA A 322 14.46 0.30 -10.81
C ALA A 322 15.48 0.66 -11.89
N ARG A 323 16.55 1.37 -11.53
CA ARG A 323 17.69 1.45 -12.44
C ARG A 323 18.12 0.02 -12.72
N PRO A 324 18.29 -0.38 -14.00
CA PRO A 324 18.88 -1.66 -14.29
C PRO A 324 20.24 -1.67 -13.60
N GLN A 325 20.33 -2.36 -12.47
CA GLN A 325 21.62 -2.66 -11.87
C GLN A 325 22.33 -3.53 -12.90
N THR A 326 23.44 -3.05 -13.39
CA THR A 326 24.41 -3.88 -14.13
C THR A 326 24.54 -5.19 -13.37
N ALA A 327 24.19 -6.27 -14.06
CA ALA A 327 24.02 -7.61 -13.55
C ALA A 327 25.03 -7.96 -12.42
N GLY A 328 24.55 -8.35 -11.26
CA GLY A 328 25.31 -9.22 -10.37
C GLY A 328 25.56 -8.78 -8.93
N GLY A 329 24.76 -7.91 -8.30
CA GLY A 329 24.98 -7.62 -6.88
C GLY A 329 23.71 -7.63 -6.06
N ALA A 330 23.57 -8.57 -5.11
CA ALA A 330 22.64 -8.47 -4.01
C ALA A 330 22.86 -7.11 -3.32
N VAL A 331 21.75 -6.42 -2.99
CA VAL A 331 21.84 -5.16 -2.24
C VAL A 331 22.37 -5.46 -0.85
N VAL A 332 23.57 -5.02 -0.55
CA VAL A 332 24.19 -5.23 0.76
C VAL A 332 23.81 -4.04 1.66
N MET A 333 23.12 -4.32 2.75
CA MET A 333 22.80 -3.33 3.77
C MET A 333 23.73 -3.49 4.96
N ILE A 334 24.28 -2.36 5.44
CA ILE A 334 25.12 -2.33 6.63
C ILE A 334 24.63 -1.25 7.60
N PRO A 335 24.78 -1.42 8.91
CA PRO A 335 24.54 -0.36 9.86
C PRO A 335 25.49 0.83 9.62
N ARG A 336 24.97 2.04 9.74
CA ARG A 336 25.75 3.28 9.63
C ARG A 336 26.96 3.29 10.56
N ALA A 337 26.84 2.64 11.73
CA ALA A 337 27.93 2.48 12.69
C ALA A 337 29.16 1.72 12.16
N ALA A 338 29.01 0.91 11.11
CA ALA A 338 30.11 0.18 10.48
C ALA A 338 30.83 1.01 9.39
N LEU A 339 30.21 2.06 8.87
CA LEU A 339 30.78 2.92 7.82
C LEU A 339 31.78 3.90 8.42
N ARG A 340 32.92 4.07 7.76
CA ARG A 340 33.98 5.02 8.10
C ARG A 340 34.31 5.87 6.90
N GLU A 341 34.81 7.10 7.18
CA GLU A 341 35.23 8.04 6.15
C GLU A 341 36.58 8.64 6.56
N ASP A 342 37.52 8.71 5.60
CA ASP A 342 38.80 9.37 5.75
C ASP A 342 39.17 10.18 4.49
N GLU A 343 40.35 10.75 4.44
CA GLU A 343 40.84 11.52 3.28
C GLU A 343 40.90 10.72 1.96
N HIS A 344 40.84 9.38 2.04
CA HIS A 344 40.90 8.46 0.89
C HIS A 344 39.53 7.92 0.49
N GLY A 345 38.44 8.34 1.19
CA GLY A 345 37.05 7.97 0.90
C GLY A 345 36.41 7.10 1.96
N ARG A 346 35.29 6.47 1.57
CA ARG A 346 34.47 5.67 2.49
C ARG A 346 34.91 4.22 2.48
N TYR A 347 34.98 3.63 3.68
CA TYR A 347 35.44 2.26 3.86
C TYR A 347 34.78 1.58 5.06
N VAL A 348 34.89 0.26 5.11
CA VAL A 348 34.49 -0.57 6.23
C VAL A 348 35.65 -1.47 6.67
N TRP A 349 35.61 -1.91 7.93
CA TRP A 349 36.52 -2.92 8.44
C TRP A 349 35.88 -4.30 8.32
N VAL A 350 36.36 -5.13 7.40
CA VAL A 350 35.94 -6.53 7.25
C VAL A 350 36.78 -7.40 8.16
N VAL A 351 36.14 -8.25 8.95
CA VAL A 351 36.81 -9.22 9.81
C VAL A 351 36.89 -10.56 9.06
N ALA A 352 38.08 -10.97 8.70
CA ALA A 352 38.36 -12.26 8.08
C ALA A 352 39.50 -12.94 8.81
N ASP A 353 39.38 -14.22 9.14
CA ASP A 353 40.38 -15.04 9.84
C ASP A 353 40.92 -14.41 11.13
N GLY A 354 40.05 -13.72 11.89
CA GLY A 354 40.40 -13.05 13.14
C GLY A 354 41.27 -11.80 12.98
N ARG A 355 41.35 -11.24 11.78
CA ARG A 355 42.03 -9.99 11.46
C ARG A 355 41.09 -9.03 10.76
N VAL A 356 41.31 -7.71 10.94
CA VAL A 356 40.59 -6.69 10.20
C VAL A 356 41.33 -6.34 8.92
N ARG A 357 40.52 -6.17 7.84
CA ARG A 357 40.99 -5.69 6.55
C ARG A 357 40.18 -4.46 6.15
N ARG A 358 40.87 -3.42 5.68
CA ARG A 358 40.22 -2.24 5.15
C ARG A 358 39.64 -2.54 3.77
N GLN A 359 38.33 -2.35 3.59
CA GLN A 359 37.64 -2.51 2.33
C GLN A 359 36.99 -1.19 1.92
N ALA A 360 37.42 -0.60 0.81
CA ALA A 360 36.77 0.58 0.24
C ALA A 360 35.38 0.20 -0.26
N VAL A 361 34.40 1.07 -0.03
CA VAL A 361 33.02 0.84 -0.40
C VAL A 361 32.41 2.06 -1.08
N THR A 362 31.52 1.80 -2.03
CA THR A 362 30.67 2.83 -2.64
C THR A 362 29.29 2.75 -2.03
N ILE A 363 28.83 3.85 -1.44
CA ILE A 363 27.51 3.89 -0.80
C ILE A 363 26.42 4.31 -1.80
N GLY A 364 25.21 3.82 -1.55
CA GLY A 364 23.98 4.22 -2.23
C GLY A 364 23.08 5.07 -1.34
N THR A 365 21.84 4.64 -1.18
CA THR A 365 20.82 5.34 -0.38
C THR A 365 21.00 5.04 1.11
N GLU A 366 20.86 6.07 1.94
CA GLU A 366 20.81 5.92 3.41
C GLU A 366 19.34 5.76 3.84
N LEU A 367 19.03 4.69 4.59
CA LEU A 367 17.71 4.40 5.13
C LEU A 367 17.79 4.34 6.66
N GLY A 368 17.49 5.45 7.31
CA GLY A 368 17.54 5.54 8.79
C GLY A 368 18.93 5.20 9.33
N ASP A 369 19.03 4.09 10.07
CA ASP A 369 20.29 3.61 10.67
C ASP A 369 21.06 2.61 9.77
N GLN A 370 20.59 2.37 8.56
CA GLN A 370 21.23 1.47 7.58
C GLN A 370 21.69 2.22 6.34
N VAL A 371 22.78 1.76 5.74
CA VAL A 371 23.38 2.32 4.53
C VAL A 371 23.50 1.22 3.49
N GLN A 372 23.02 1.51 2.29
CA GLN A 372 23.17 0.64 1.14
C GLN A 372 24.59 0.71 0.59
N ILE A 373 25.20 -0.42 0.34
CA ILE A 373 26.49 -0.54 -0.33
C ILE A 373 26.25 -0.97 -1.78
N LEU A 374 26.73 -0.17 -2.72
CA LEU A 374 26.61 -0.42 -4.16
C LEU A 374 27.78 -1.25 -4.70
N ASP A 375 28.97 -1.08 -4.11
CA ASP A 375 30.17 -1.78 -4.53
C ASP A 375 31.14 -1.92 -3.35
N GLY A 376 31.90 -3.02 -3.35
CA GLY A 376 32.91 -3.31 -2.34
C GLY A 376 32.56 -4.42 -1.35
N LEU A 377 31.28 -4.85 -1.26
CA LEU A 377 30.85 -6.00 -0.43
C LEU A 377 29.96 -6.92 -1.26
N THR A 378 30.01 -8.23 -0.96
CA THR A 378 29.20 -9.27 -1.63
C THR A 378 28.04 -9.77 -0.78
N GLY A 379 28.04 -9.42 0.51
CA GLY A 379 27.03 -9.87 1.49
C GLY A 379 27.48 -11.11 2.26
N GLY A 380 27.19 -11.11 3.56
CA GLY A 380 27.65 -12.15 4.47
C GLY A 380 28.98 -11.86 5.16
N GLU A 381 29.67 -10.78 4.77
CA GLU A 381 30.90 -10.38 5.45
C GLU A 381 30.60 -9.87 6.85
N VAL A 382 31.53 -10.19 7.76
CA VAL A 382 31.50 -9.73 9.15
C VAL A 382 32.23 -8.37 9.23
N LEU A 383 31.51 -7.33 9.63
CA LEU A 383 32.03 -5.97 9.73
C LEU A 383 32.28 -5.58 11.19
N ALA A 384 33.39 -4.91 11.44
CA ALA A 384 33.68 -4.38 12.76
C ALA A 384 32.95 -3.04 12.99
N THR A 385 32.25 -2.93 14.11
CA THR A 385 31.58 -1.71 14.59
C THR A 385 32.21 -1.24 15.91
N GLY A 386 31.94 0.00 16.30
CA GLY A 386 32.46 0.57 17.56
C GLY A 386 33.73 1.41 17.36
N ASP A 387 34.56 1.51 18.39
CA ASP A 387 35.77 2.37 18.37
C ASP A 387 36.87 1.73 17.50
N ALA A 388 37.04 2.29 16.33
CA ALA A 388 38.02 1.86 15.33
C ALA A 388 39.36 2.62 15.40
N SER A 389 39.56 3.48 16.43
CA SER A 389 40.78 4.32 16.54
C SER A 389 42.09 3.53 16.61
N ARG A 390 42.01 2.25 17.01
CA ARG A 390 43.15 1.33 17.13
C ARG A 390 43.20 0.25 16.04
N LEU A 391 42.29 0.30 15.07
CA LEU A 391 42.26 -0.67 13.98
C LEU A 391 43.13 -0.17 12.82
N HIS A 392 44.05 -1.03 12.40
CA HIS A 392 44.86 -0.86 11.20
C HIS A 392 44.78 -2.16 10.39
N ASP A 393 45.06 -2.08 9.12
CA ASP A 393 44.99 -3.23 8.22
C ASP A 393 45.85 -4.40 8.76
N GLY A 394 45.27 -5.59 8.87
CA GLY A 394 45.96 -6.80 9.35
C GLY A 394 46.03 -6.99 10.87
N VAL A 395 45.49 -6.09 11.70
CA VAL A 395 45.48 -6.23 13.17
C VAL A 395 44.61 -7.40 13.59
N PRO A 396 45.11 -8.30 14.47
CA PRO A 396 44.28 -9.36 15.06
C PRO A 396 43.23 -8.77 16.01
N VAL A 397 41.98 -9.18 15.86
CA VAL A 397 40.83 -8.74 16.69
C VAL A 397 40.14 -9.93 17.35
N ARG A 398 39.50 -9.67 18.51
CA ARG A 398 38.54 -10.60 19.11
C ARG A 398 37.14 -10.09 18.83
N THR A 399 36.33 -10.94 18.26
CA THR A 399 34.92 -10.63 17.99
C THR A 399 34.09 -10.83 19.25
N ALA A 400 33.44 -9.76 19.71
CA ALA A 400 32.38 -9.87 20.71
C ALA A 400 31.06 -9.98 19.96
N THR A 401 30.31 -11.07 20.22
CA THR A 401 28.94 -11.20 19.68
C THR A 401 28.06 -10.15 20.38
N PRO A 402 27.31 -9.31 19.64
CA PRO A 402 26.41 -8.36 20.26
C PRO A 402 25.34 -9.09 21.06
N ALA A 403 25.10 -8.64 22.29
CA ALA A 403 23.97 -9.09 23.08
C ALA A 403 22.67 -8.69 22.34
N PRO A 404 21.65 -9.55 22.26
CA PRO A 404 20.39 -9.20 21.65
C PRO A 404 19.77 -8.04 22.42
N HIS A 405 19.46 -6.95 21.72
CA HIS A 405 18.69 -5.85 22.28
C HIS A 405 17.28 -6.36 22.63
N ALA A 406 16.92 -6.22 23.91
CA ALA A 406 15.59 -6.49 24.45
C ALA A 406 14.60 -5.41 24.02
#